data_2132644e6e10920b5a560c531f3c628e
#
_entry.id   2132644e6e10920b5a560c531f3c628e
#
_cell.length_a   1.000
_cell.length_b   1.000
_cell.length_c   1.000
_cell.angle_alpha   90.00
_cell.angle_beta   90.00
_cell.angle_gamma   90.00
#
_symmetry.space_group_name_H-M   'P 1'
#
loop_
_entity.id
_entity.type
_entity.pdbx_description
1 polymer ?
#
loop_
_entity_poly.entity_id
_entity_poly.type
_entity_poly.pdbx_seq_one_letter_code
_entity_poly.pdbx_strand_id
1 'polypeptide(L)'
;MNRKEAIELITRKIGNEPIICSNGYMSRDLFYVNDKTTNFYMVGSMGLASSIGLGIAIKNPKKRIFVFDGDGNILMNLGSMTTIGTIKPKNLVHVVFDNNSHESTGGQSTNSEIINLEKIAQSVNYKTFVAGNKKRLEFILNKIKSETGPIFLKVKISKTSKIGSRINIDPIIIKDRFQRSLIQ
;
A
#
# COMPACT_ATOMS: atom_id res chain seq x y z
N MET A 1 -3.42 16.55 0.04
CA MET A 1 -4.59 15.62 0.03
C MET A 1 -4.52 14.72 1.25
N ASN A 2 -5.67 14.29 1.77
CA ASN A 2 -5.70 13.34 2.87
C ASN A 2 -5.66 11.88 2.36
N ARG A 3 -5.57 10.90 3.28
CA ARG A 3 -5.45 9.46 2.96
C ARG A 3 -6.66 8.94 2.18
N LYS A 4 -7.89 9.27 2.59
CA LYS A 4 -9.11 8.82 1.90
C LYS A 4 -9.17 9.30 0.46
N GLU A 5 -8.88 10.58 0.23
CA GLU A 5 -8.83 11.16 -1.12
C GLU A 5 -7.79 10.46 -2.02
N ALA A 6 -6.64 10.10 -1.45
CA ALA A 6 -5.61 9.38 -2.18
C ALA A 6 -6.03 7.94 -2.49
N ILE A 7 -6.61 7.21 -1.51
CA ILE A 7 -7.14 5.85 -1.69
C ILE A 7 -8.23 5.84 -2.76
N GLU A 8 -9.21 6.76 -2.68
CA GLU A 8 -10.30 6.87 -3.66
C GLU A 8 -9.78 7.06 -5.08
N LEU A 9 -8.80 7.96 -5.25
CA LEU A 9 -8.19 8.22 -6.54
C LEU A 9 -7.45 6.99 -7.09
N ILE A 10 -6.69 6.28 -6.24
CA ILE A 10 -5.95 5.09 -6.65
C ILE A 10 -6.93 3.98 -7.00
N THR A 11 -7.88 3.64 -6.13
CA THR A 11 -8.81 2.52 -6.32
C THR A 11 -9.69 2.68 -7.55
N ARG A 12 -10.11 3.91 -7.86
CA ARG A 12 -10.82 4.23 -9.11
C ARG A 12 -9.98 3.95 -10.36
N LYS A 13 -8.66 4.18 -10.30
CA LYS A 13 -7.74 4.03 -11.46
C LYS A 13 -7.26 2.60 -11.68
N ILE A 14 -7.14 1.80 -10.60
CA ILE A 14 -6.63 0.42 -10.68
C ILE A 14 -7.74 -0.63 -10.86
N GLY A 15 -9.00 -0.28 -10.64
CA GLY A 15 -10.12 -1.21 -10.82
C GLY A 15 -10.13 -2.34 -9.80
N ASN A 16 -10.14 -3.60 -10.26
CA ASN A 16 -10.25 -4.80 -9.42
C ASN A 16 -8.90 -5.46 -9.10
N GLU A 17 -7.81 -4.77 -9.29
CA GLU A 17 -6.49 -5.30 -8.92
C GLU A 17 -6.42 -5.64 -7.42
N PRO A 18 -5.78 -6.75 -7.04
CA PRO A 18 -5.63 -7.13 -5.64
C PRO A 18 -4.85 -6.10 -4.83
N ILE A 19 -5.36 -5.76 -3.64
CA ILE A 19 -4.73 -4.84 -2.70
C ILE A 19 -4.46 -5.55 -1.38
N ILE A 20 -3.21 -5.58 -0.94
CA ILE A 20 -2.82 -5.94 0.42
C ILE A 20 -2.68 -4.64 1.20
N CYS A 21 -3.53 -4.44 2.20
CA CYS A 21 -3.62 -3.20 2.95
C CYS A 21 -3.13 -3.38 4.37
N SER A 22 -2.16 -2.58 4.78
CA SER A 22 -1.62 -2.59 6.14
C SER A 22 -2.69 -2.26 7.18
N ASN A 23 -2.48 -2.70 8.41
CA ASN A 23 -3.39 -2.51 9.53
C ASN A 23 -3.60 -1.03 9.93
N GLY A 24 -4.45 -0.80 10.92
CA GLY A 24 -4.74 0.51 11.47
C GLY A 24 -5.73 1.33 10.65
N TYR A 25 -5.50 2.63 10.55
CA TYR A 25 -6.39 3.53 9.83
C TYR A 25 -6.36 3.31 8.30
N MET A 26 -5.28 2.73 7.77
CA MET A 26 -5.16 2.41 6.36
C MET A 26 -6.25 1.41 5.93
N SER A 27 -6.34 0.27 6.61
CA SER A 27 -7.37 -0.74 6.34
C SER A 27 -8.79 -0.20 6.51
N ARG A 28 -9.04 0.62 7.57
CA ARG A 28 -10.36 1.21 7.80
C ARG A 28 -10.77 2.17 6.70
N ASP A 29 -9.84 3.02 6.24
CA ASP A 29 -10.14 4.00 5.20
C ASP A 29 -10.33 3.31 3.84
N LEU A 30 -9.54 2.28 3.51
CA LEU A 30 -9.76 1.50 2.29
C LEU A 30 -11.11 0.76 2.34
N PHE A 31 -11.45 0.13 3.47
CA PHE A 31 -12.73 -0.53 3.65
C PHE A 31 -13.91 0.42 3.47
N TYR A 32 -13.83 1.60 4.07
CA TYR A 32 -14.87 2.63 3.97
C TYR A 32 -15.04 3.19 2.56
N VAL A 33 -13.91 3.42 1.87
CA VAL A 33 -13.91 4.06 0.53
C VAL A 33 -14.30 3.07 -0.57
N ASN A 34 -13.77 1.86 -0.50
CA ASN A 34 -13.91 0.91 -1.60
C ASN A 34 -13.69 -0.54 -1.13
N ASP A 35 -14.65 -1.13 -0.42
CA ASP A 35 -14.57 -2.55 -0.07
C ASP A 35 -14.79 -3.45 -1.29
N LYS A 36 -13.89 -4.42 -1.48
CA LYS A 36 -13.94 -5.43 -2.54
C LYS A 36 -13.40 -6.75 -2.03
N THR A 37 -13.80 -7.84 -2.66
CA THR A 37 -13.25 -9.17 -2.37
C THR A 37 -11.77 -9.30 -2.70
N THR A 38 -11.26 -8.45 -3.62
CA THR A 38 -9.84 -8.35 -3.98
C THR A 38 -9.00 -7.53 -3.00
N ASN A 39 -9.60 -7.02 -1.92
CA ASN A 39 -8.87 -6.33 -0.86
C ASN A 39 -8.62 -7.27 0.32
N PHE A 40 -7.35 -7.43 0.70
CA PHE A 40 -6.93 -8.07 1.93
C PHE A 40 -6.61 -7.01 2.99
N TYR A 41 -7.37 -7.01 4.07
CA TYR A 41 -7.17 -6.07 5.18
C TYR A 41 -6.42 -6.75 6.31
N MET A 42 -5.24 -6.25 6.64
CA MET A 42 -4.50 -6.72 7.80
C MET A 42 -5.16 -6.20 9.08
N VAL A 43 -5.32 -7.08 10.06
CA VAL A 43 -5.88 -6.75 11.39
C VAL A 43 -4.80 -6.55 12.45
N GLY A 44 -3.57 -6.89 12.12
CA GLY A 44 -2.37 -6.78 12.95
C GLY A 44 -1.11 -6.95 12.12
N SER A 45 -0.03 -7.45 12.73
CA SER A 45 1.23 -7.77 12.06
C SER A 45 1.83 -6.57 11.31
N MET A 46 1.94 -5.44 12.00
CA MET A 46 2.52 -4.21 11.46
C MET A 46 3.90 -4.48 10.83
N GLY A 47 4.14 -3.96 9.64
CA GLY A 47 5.38 -4.15 8.88
C GLY A 47 5.35 -5.33 7.89
N LEU A 48 4.33 -6.19 7.88
CA LEU A 48 4.32 -7.39 7.03
C LEU A 48 3.52 -7.26 5.72
N ALA A 49 2.88 -6.11 5.47
CA ALA A 49 2.06 -5.92 4.27
C ALA A 49 2.85 -6.16 2.97
N SER A 50 4.05 -5.62 2.88
CA SER A 50 4.93 -5.76 1.71
C SER A 50 5.40 -7.20 1.50
N SER A 51 5.69 -7.94 2.58
CA SER A 51 6.10 -9.36 2.52
C SER A 51 4.96 -10.26 2.04
N ILE A 52 3.72 -10.01 2.52
CA ILE A 52 2.52 -10.70 2.04
C ILE A 52 2.30 -10.37 0.57
N GLY A 53 2.39 -9.08 0.20
CA GLY A 53 2.25 -8.62 -1.17
C GLY A 53 3.25 -9.27 -2.13
N LEU A 54 4.50 -9.45 -1.70
CA LEU A 54 5.53 -10.17 -2.46
C LEU A 54 5.11 -11.62 -2.71
N GLY A 55 4.69 -12.34 -1.68
CA GLY A 55 4.25 -13.74 -1.82
C GLY A 55 3.09 -13.89 -2.80
N ILE A 56 2.11 -12.99 -2.74
CA ILE A 56 0.97 -12.96 -3.68
C ILE A 56 1.44 -12.61 -5.09
N ALA A 57 2.34 -11.66 -5.26
CA ALA A 57 2.87 -11.26 -6.57
C ALA A 57 3.62 -12.40 -7.28
N ILE A 58 4.44 -13.16 -6.54
CA ILE A 58 5.16 -14.33 -7.05
C ILE A 58 4.18 -15.42 -7.54
N LYS A 59 3.14 -15.69 -6.76
CA LYS A 59 2.15 -16.73 -7.09
C LYS A 59 1.16 -16.33 -8.18
N ASN A 60 1.01 -15.02 -8.44
CA ASN A 60 0.05 -14.48 -9.41
C ASN A 60 0.75 -13.55 -10.43
N PRO A 61 1.69 -14.04 -11.26
CA PRO A 61 2.52 -13.19 -12.10
C PRO A 61 1.75 -12.42 -13.18
N LYS A 62 0.52 -12.84 -13.51
CA LYS A 62 -0.36 -12.19 -14.50
C LYS A 62 -1.23 -11.08 -13.90
N LYS A 63 -1.39 -11.02 -12.56
CA LYS A 63 -2.16 -10.00 -11.86
C LYS A 63 -1.21 -8.93 -11.32
N ARG A 64 -1.57 -7.66 -11.41
CA ARG A 64 -0.82 -6.58 -10.76
C ARG A 64 -1.24 -6.50 -9.30
N ILE A 65 -0.28 -6.56 -8.39
CA ILE A 65 -0.53 -6.58 -6.95
C ILE A 65 -0.16 -5.24 -6.35
N PHE A 66 -1.10 -4.64 -5.64
CA PHE A 66 -0.87 -3.41 -4.90
C PHE A 66 -0.70 -3.69 -3.41
N VAL A 67 0.30 -3.06 -2.80
CA VAL A 67 0.46 -3.02 -1.36
C VAL A 67 0.19 -1.59 -0.92
N PHE A 68 -0.80 -1.40 -0.03
CA PHE A 68 -1.07 -0.11 0.60
C PHE A 68 -0.45 -0.12 1.99
N ASP A 69 0.54 0.72 2.16
CA ASP A 69 1.37 0.77 3.35
C ASP A 69 1.44 2.19 3.91
N GLY A 70 1.72 2.32 5.19
CA GLY A 70 2.02 3.60 5.82
C GLY A 70 3.52 3.76 6.05
N ASP A 71 3.98 5.01 6.18
CA ASP A 71 5.37 5.33 6.52
C ASP A 71 5.83 4.62 7.80
N GLY A 72 5.04 4.69 8.87
CA GLY A 72 5.35 3.97 10.11
C GLY A 72 5.30 2.45 9.97
N ASN A 73 4.46 1.91 9.09
CA ASN A 73 4.34 0.48 8.89
C ASN A 73 5.56 -0.09 8.13
N ILE A 74 5.99 0.55 7.05
CA ILE A 74 7.18 0.11 6.30
C ILE A 74 8.45 0.24 7.12
N LEU A 75 8.56 1.25 7.98
CA LEU A 75 9.69 1.45 8.87
C LEU A 75 9.88 0.32 9.89
N MET A 76 8.81 -0.40 10.25
CA MET A 76 8.90 -1.57 11.13
C MET A 76 9.63 -2.74 10.46
N ASN A 77 9.71 -2.79 9.13
CA ASN A 77 10.32 -3.91 8.40
C ASN A 77 10.94 -3.47 7.07
N LEU A 78 11.87 -2.52 7.12
CA LEU A 78 12.61 -2.07 5.93
C LEU A 78 13.35 -3.20 5.21
N GLY A 79 13.74 -4.25 5.94
CA GLY A 79 14.40 -5.42 5.38
C GLY A 79 13.58 -6.13 4.28
N SER A 80 12.24 -6.07 4.32
CA SER A 80 11.38 -6.62 3.27
C SER A 80 11.65 -6.00 1.89
N MET A 81 12.06 -4.72 1.84
CA MET A 81 12.38 -4.04 0.59
C MET A 81 13.60 -4.64 -0.10
N THR A 82 14.60 -5.09 0.66
CA THR A 82 15.80 -5.75 0.10
C THR A 82 15.42 -7.06 -0.57
N THR A 83 14.56 -7.86 0.06
CA THR A 83 14.05 -9.12 -0.51
C THR A 83 13.26 -8.86 -1.79
N ILE A 84 12.33 -7.88 -1.78
CA ILE A 84 11.55 -7.51 -2.96
C ILE A 84 12.46 -7.00 -4.08
N GLY A 85 13.45 -6.18 -3.76
CA GLY A 85 14.41 -5.64 -4.72
C GLY A 85 15.36 -6.68 -5.31
N THR A 86 15.62 -7.77 -4.58
CA THR A 86 16.40 -8.93 -5.07
C THR A 86 15.56 -9.79 -6.01
N ILE A 87 14.31 -10.10 -5.64
CA ILE A 87 13.39 -10.95 -6.43
C ILE A 87 12.87 -10.21 -7.66
N LYS A 88 12.73 -8.88 -7.60
CA LYS A 88 12.28 -8.00 -8.70
C LYS A 88 10.94 -8.43 -9.31
N PRO A 89 9.86 -8.61 -8.53
CA PRO A 89 8.56 -8.98 -9.06
C PRO A 89 8.03 -7.88 -9.99
N LYS A 90 7.84 -8.23 -11.28
CA LYS A 90 7.46 -7.26 -12.33
C LYS A 90 6.06 -6.66 -12.14
N ASN A 91 5.24 -7.30 -11.33
CA ASN A 91 3.82 -6.99 -11.12
C ASN A 91 3.52 -6.37 -9.75
N LEU A 92 4.51 -6.04 -8.92
CA LEU A 92 4.30 -5.45 -7.59
C LEU A 92 4.36 -3.92 -7.63
N VAL A 93 3.35 -3.28 -7.04
CA VAL A 93 3.30 -1.83 -6.79
C VAL A 93 3.13 -1.59 -5.29
N HIS A 94 4.17 -1.08 -4.64
CA HIS A 94 4.19 -0.73 -3.23
C HIS A 94 3.87 0.76 -3.06
N VAL A 95 2.68 1.08 -2.59
CA VAL A 95 2.20 2.45 -2.35
C VAL A 95 2.36 2.76 -0.87
N VAL A 96 3.19 3.75 -0.56
CA VAL A 96 3.42 4.21 0.82
C VAL A 96 2.78 5.57 1.02
N PHE A 97 1.78 5.62 1.89
CA PHE A 97 1.10 6.84 2.30
C PHE A 97 1.86 7.45 3.47
N ASP A 98 2.50 8.59 3.22
CA ASP A 98 3.43 9.22 4.14
C ASP A 98 2.83 10.51 4.73
N ASN A 99 2.55 10.49 6.03
CA ASN A 99 2.10 11.64 6.82
C ASN A 99 3.05 11.98 7.99
N ASN A 100 4.23 11.37 8.02
CA ASN A 100 5.24 11.50 9.06
C ASN A 100 4.73 11.16 10.46
N SER A 101 3.76 10.21 10.58
CA SER A 101 3.13 9.97 11.88
C SER A 101 2.53 8.57 12.04
N HIS A 102 2.71 7.97 13.21
CA HIS A 102 1.96 6.81 13.70
C HIS A 102 0.54 7.23 14.14
N GLU A 103 -0.27 7.69 13.20
CA GLU A 103 -1.55 8.36 13.43
C GLU A 103 -2.56 7.48 14.20
N SER A 104 -2.51 6.15 14.06
CA SER A 104 -3.44 5.22 14.70
C SER A 104 -3.11 4.85 16.14
N THR A 105 -1.93 5.24 16.64
CA THR A 105 -1.42 4.86 17.97
C THR A 105 -1.01 6.05 18.85
N GLY A 106 -1.47 7.25 18.50
CA GLY A 106 -1.21 8.46 19.31
C GLY A 106 -0.52 9.59 18.57
N GLY A 107 -0.26 9.44 17.26
CA GLY A 107 0.24 10.53 16.43
C GLY A 107 1.74 10.83 16.60
N GLN A 108 2.51 9.91 17.18
CA GLN A 108 3.96 10.03 17.30
C GLN A 108 4.60 10.21 15.92
N SER A 109 5.65 11.01 15.84
CA SER A 109 6.41 11.19 14.59
C SER A 109 7.07 9.88 14.18
N THR A 110 7.04 9.61 12.87
CA THR A 110 7.88 8.58 12.27
C THR A 110 9.22 9.18 11.84
N ASN A 111 10.21 8.34 11.52
CA ASN A 111 11.48 8.83 10.99
C ASN A 111 11.40 9.19 9.48
N SER A 112 10.23 9.08 8.84
CA SER A 112 10.06 9.34 7.40
C SER A 112 10.31 10.80 7.01
N GLU A 113 10.27 11.73 7.97
CA GLU A 113 10.64 13.13 7.77
C GLU A 113 12.14 13.30 7.52
N ILE A 114 12.97 12.50 8.21
CA ILE A 114 14.43 12.59 8.16
C ILE A 114 14.99 11.66 7.09
N ILE A 115 14.48 10.43 6.99
CA ILE A 115 14.92 9.43 6.02
C ILE A 115 14.16 9.54 4.71
N ASN A 116 14.90 9.35 3.63
CA ASN A 116 14.33 9.39 2.28
C ASN A 116 13.96 7.98 1.83
N LEU A 117 12.70 7.56 2.09
CA LEU A 117 12.19 6.22 1.76
C LEU A 117 12.29 5.89 0.27
N GLU A 118 12.07 6.87 -0.62
CA GLU A 118 12.19 6.67 -2.06
C GLU A 118 13.63 6.42 -2.50
N LYS A 119 14.64 7.03 -1.85
CA LYS A 119 16.05 6.74 -2.14
C LYS A 119 16.45 5.35 -1.63
N ILE A 120 15.94 4.95 -0.46
CA ILE A 120 16.14 3.58 0.03
C ILE A 120 15.53 2.58 -0.96
N ALA A 121 14.29 2.79 -1.41
CA ALA A 121 13.65 1.95 -2.40
C ALA A 121 14.47 1.88 -3.71
N GLN A 122 14.98 3.02 -4.18
CA GLN A 122 15.80 3.09 -5.39
C GLN A 122 17.10 2.31 -5.24
N SER A 123 17.76 2.37 -4.08
CA SER A 123 19.01 1.65 -3.82
C SER A 123 18.84 0.13 -3.83
N VAL A 124 17.65 -0.35 -3.59
CA VAL A 124 17.28 -1.78 -3.63
C VAL A 124 16.45 -2.15 -4.87
N ASN A 125 16.69 -1.50 -6.00
CA ASN A 125 16.15 -1.83 -7.33
C ASN A 125 14.67 -1.58 -7.58
N TYR A 126 13.97 -0.75 -6.79
CA TYR A 126 12.65 -0.30 -7.17
C TYR A 126 12.69 0.85 -8.19
N LYS A 127 11.69 0.88 -9.07
CA LYS A 127 11.33 2.12 -9.78
C LYS A 127 10.55 3.02 -8.83
N THR A 128 11.01 4.24 -8.61
CA THR A 128 10.45 5.12 -7.58
C THR A 128 9.68 6.29 -8.16
N PHE A 129 8.55 6.60 -7.54
CA PHE A 129 7.72 7.76 -7.84
C PHE A 129 7.30 8.46 -6.56
N VAL A 130 7.11 9.79 -6.63
CA VAL A 130 6.63 10.61 -5.51
C VAL A 130 5.49 11.50 -5.98
N ALA A 131 4.37 11.43 -5.26
CA ALA A 131 3.19 12.26 -5.47
C ALA A 131 2.94 13.15 -4.25
N GLY A 132 3.06 14.46 -4.42
CA GLY A 132 2.76 15.45 -3.38
C GLY A 132 1.34 16.04 -3.46
N ASN A 133 0.60 15.79 -4.56
CA ASN A 133 -0.75 16.29 -4.77
C ASN A 133 -1.55 15.39 -5.73
N LYS A 134 -2.86 15.66 -5.86
CA LYS A 134 -3.78 14.86 -6.69
C LYS A 134 -3.36 14.80 -8.16
N LYS A 135 -3.01 15.94 -8.77
CA LYS A 135 -2.61 15.99 -10.19
C LYS A 135 -1.38 15.12 -10.47
N ARG A 136 -0.37 15.21 -9.59
CA ARG A 136 0.85 14.38 -9.71
C ARG A 136 0.55 12.90 -9.49
N LEU A 137 -0.32 12.55 -8.54
CA LEU A 137 -0.75 11.18 -8.31
C LEU A 137 -1.46 10.61 -9.54
N GLU A 138 -2.41 11.33 -10.13
CA GLU A 138 -3.10 10.90 -11.36
C GLU A 138 -2.13 10.67 -12.53
N PHE A 139 -1.21 11.59 -12.73
CA PHE A 139 -0.17 11.43 -13.75
C PHE A 139 0.65 10.16 -13.55
N ILE A 140 1.12 9.92 -12.31
CA ILE A 140 1.91 8.72 -11.98
C ILE A 140 1.08 7.45 -12.15
N LEU A 141 -0.18 7.42 -11.70
CA LEU A 141 -1.06 6.26 -11.85
C LEU A 141 -1.27 5.87 -13.31
N ASN A 142 -1.38 6.85 -14.22
CA ASN A 142 -1.44 6.58 -15.65
C ASN A 142 -0.10 6.01 -16.18
N LYS A 143 1.03 6.57 -15.72
CA LYS A 143 2.36 6.14 -16.13
C LYS A 143 2.66 4.70 -15.69
N ILE A 144 2.36 4.35 -14.44
CA ILE A 144 2.69 3.02 -13.91
C ILE A 144 1.89 1.88 -14.56
N LYS A 145 0.82 2.16 -15.30
CA LYS A 145 0.08 1.13 -16.05
C LYS A 145 0.96 0.37 -17.05
N SER A 146 1.90 1.08 -17.69
CA SER A 146 2.86 0.51 -18.65
C SER A 146 4.22 0.15 -18.05
N GLU A 147 4.47 0.50 -16.79
CA GLU A 147 5.73 0.23 -16.11
C GLU A 147 5.78 -1.16 -15.51
N THR A 148 6.95 -1.77 -15.53
CA THR A 148 7.23 -3.03 -14.82
C THR A 148 7.78 -2.75 -13.42
N GLY A 149 7.34 -3.55 -12.43
CA GLY A 149 7.79 -3.47 -11.05
C GLY A 149 9.20 -4.05 -10.78
N PRO A 150 9.62 -4.07 -9.52
CA PRO A 150 8.87 -3.52 -8.40
C PRO A 150 8.79 -1.99 -8.46
N ILE A 151 7.60 -1.45 -8.22
CA ILE A 151 7.37 0.00 -8.19
C ILE A 151 7.17 0.43 -6.74
N PHE A 152 7.83 1.52 -6.34
CA PHE A 152 7.62 2.22 -5.08
C PHE A 152 6.97 3.57 -5.36
N LEU A 153 5.76 3.78 -4.86
CA LEU A 153 5.04 5.05 -4.99
C LEU A 153 4.85 5.67 -3.61
N LYS A 154 5.61 6.71 -3.29
CA LYS A 154 5.38 7.53 -2.10
C LYS A 154 4.30 8.56 -2.37
N VAL A 155 3.23 8.56 -1.56
CA VAL A 155 2.13 9.51 -1.62
C VAL A 155 2.16 10.36 -0.36
N LYS A 156 2.54 11.64 -0.48
CA LYS A 156 2.50 12.58 0.64
C LYS A 156 1.06 12.93 0.96
N ILE A 157 0.66 12.66 2.19
CA ILE A 157 -0.70 12.93 2.68
C ILE A 157 -0.67 13.80 3.94
N SER A 158 -1.77 14.51 4.20
CA SER A 158 -1.98 15.21 5.46
C SER A 158 -2.66 14.31 6.49
N LYS A 159 -2.38 14.54 7.78
CA LYS A 159 -3.14 13.94 8.88
C LYS A 159 -4.61 14.32 8.79
N THR A 160 -5.50 13.44 9.29
CA THR A 160 -6.94 13.68 9.29
C THR A 160 -7.61 13.04 10.50
N SER A 161 -8.55 13.76 11.12
CA SER A 161 -9.40 13.23 12.20
C SER A 161 -10.59 12.40 11.69
N LYS A 162 -10.92 12.47 10.40
CA LYS A 162 -12.04 11.73 9.80
C LYS A 162 -11.60 10.34 9.36
N ILE A 163 -11.63 9.39 10.27
CA ILE A 163 -11.19 8.00 10.06
C ILE A 163 -12.40 7.13 9.74
N GLY A 164 -12.21 6.09 8.92
CA GLY A 164 -13.22 5.06 8.68
C GLY A 164 -13.56 4.27 9.95
N SER A 165 -14.78 3.73 10.01
CA SER A 165 -15.20 2.82 11.08
C SER A 165 -14.31 1.59 11.11
N ARG A 166 -14.33 0.85 12.24
CA ARG A 166 -13.65 -0.45 12.30
C ARG A 166 -14.26 -1.42 11.30
N ILE A 167 -13.42 -2.25 10.71
CA ILE A 167 -13.86 -3.33 9.81
C ILE A 167 -14.66 -4.34 10.65
N ASN A 168 -15.88 -4.59 10.23
CA ASN A 168 -16.82 -5.50 10.91
C ASN A 168 -16.93 -6.87 10.24
N ILE A 169 -15.91 -7.25 9.46
CA ILE A 169 -15.80 -8.56 8.81
C ILE A 169 -14.80 -9.41 9.58
N ASP A 170 -15.18 -10.67 9.85
CA ASP A 170 -14.29 -11.64 10.48
C ASP A 170 -13.00 -11.83 9.66
N PRO A 171 -11.82 -11.88 10.31
CA PRO A 171 -10.54 -12.07 9.61
C PRO A 171 -10.47 -13.33 8.74
N ILE A 172 -11.15 -14.42 9.14
CA ILE A 172 -11.23 -15.64 8.35
C ILE A 172 -11.99 -15.38 7.04
N ILE A 173 -13.11 -14.64 7.13
CA ILE A 173 -13.90 -14.26 5.95
C ILE A 173 -13.09 -13.34 5.03
N ILE A 174 -12.33 -12.36 5.59
CA ILE A 174 -11.43 -11.51 4.79
C ILE A 174 -10.44 -12.35 4.02
N LYS A 175 -9.79 -13.31 4.68
CA LYS A 175 -8.82 -14.23 4.06
C LYS A 175 -9.49 -15.05 2.96
N ASP A 176 -10.61 -15.70 3.25
CA ASP A 176 -11.27 -16.64 2.31
C ASP A 176 -11.77 -15.93 1.06
N ARG A 177 -12.43 -14.77 1.19
CA ARG A 177 -12.89 -13.99 0.04
C ARG A 177 -11.75 -13.50 -0.83
N PHE A 178 -10.63 -13.08 -0.21
CA PHE A 178 -9.44 -12.65 -0.93
C PHE A 178 -8.79 -13.81 -1.68
N GLN A 179 -8.60 -14.97 -1.03
CA GLN A 179 -8.02 -16.15 -1.69
C GLN A 179 -8.85 -16.59 -2.89
N ARG A 180 -10.19 -16.65 -2.78
CA ARG A 180 -11.09 -16.97 -3.89
C ARG A 180 -10.96 -15.99 -5.05
N SER A 181 -10.76 -14.70 -4.78
CA SER A 181 -10.60 -13.68 -5.82
C SER A 181 -9.29 -13.80 -6.61
N LEU A 182 -8.29 -14.47 -6.06
CA LEU A 182 -7.02 -14.70 -6.75
C LEU A 182 -7.09 -15.85 -7.76
N ILE A 183 -8.02 -16.79 -7.58
CA ILE A 183 -8.17 -17.98 -8.42
C ILE A 183 -9.00 -17.67 -9.68
N GLN A 184 -9.84 -16.65 -9.62
CA GLN A 184 -10.63 -16.13 -10.75
C GLN A 184 -9.75 -15.27 -11.68
#